data_329e3cdcb7bdf0df7d0a3741f2efde94
#
_entry.id   329e3cdcb7bdf0df7d0a3741f2efde94
#
_cell.length_a   1.000
_cell.length_b   1.000
_cell.length_c   1.000
_cell.angle_alpha   90.00
_cell.angle_beta   90.00
_cell.angle_gamma   90.00
#
_symmetry.space_group_name_H-M   'P 1'
#
loop_
_entity.id
_entity.type
_entity.pdbx_description
1 polymer ?
#
loop_
_entity_poly.entity_id
_entity_poly.type
_entity_poly.pdbx_seq_one_letter_code
_entity_poly.pdbx_strand_id
1 'polypeptide(L)'
;MSRLTLEEKVKLTHAQSKFSSAGVPRLGIPDVWTDDGPHGIRPDVLWDEWEQAGCTNDSCVAFPALTCLAATWNPEMSLLYGQSIGEEARYRNKSVL
;
A
#
# COMPACT_ATOMS: atom_id res chain seq x y z
N MET A 1 18.56 -10.32 -12.80
CA MET A 1 19.14 -10.81 -11.52
C MET A 1 20.67 -10.71 -11.46
N SER A 2 21.41 -10.85 -12.57
CA SER A 2 22.88 -10.76 -12.58
C SER A 2 23.48 -9.38 -12.23
N ARG A 3 22.70 -8.30 -12.30
CA ARG A 3 23.14 -6.93 -12.01
C ARG A 3 23.07 -6.54 -10.54
N LEU A 4 22.42 -7.35 -9.71
CA LEU A 4 22.28 -7.14 -8.26
C LEU A 4 23.47 -7.71 -7.50
N THR A 5 23.95 -6.98 -6.52
CA THR A 5 24.92 -7.51 -5.53
C THR A 5 24.23 -8.50 -4.60
N LEU A 6 24.99 -9.27 -3.83
CA LEU A 6 24.42 -10.19 -2.85
C LEU A 6 23.64 -9.44 -1.78
N GLU A 7 24.18 -8.32 -1.30
CA GLU A 7 23.52 -7.48 -0.29
C GLU A 7 22.18 -6.92 -0.80
N GLU A 8 22.15 -6.43 -2.04
CA GLU A 8 20.91 -5.94 -2.67
C GLU A 8 19.87 -7.05 -2.82
N LYS A 9 20.30 -8.26 -3.17
CA LYS A 9 19.40 -9.42 -3.25
C LYS A 9 18.81 -9.76 -1.88
N VAL A 10 19.62 -9.71 -0.83
CA VAL A 10 19.15 -9.97 0.55
C VAL A 10 18.16 -8.90 0.97
N LYS A 11 18.46 -7.61 0.73
CA LYS A 11 17.54 -6.50 1.06
C LYS A 11 16.18 -6.62 0.38
N LEU A 12 16.13 -7.15 -0.84
CA LEU A 12 14.86 -7.37 -1.56
C LEU A 12 13.99 -8.50 -0.99
N THR A 13 14.53 -9.34 -0.10
CA THR A 13 13.80 -10.50 0.45
C THR A 13 13.10 -10.24 1.77
N HIS A 14 13.25 -9.06 2.35
CA HIS A 14 12.64 -8.71 3.62
C HIS A 14 12.15 -7.27 3.62
N ALA A 15 11.23 -6.97 4.53
CA ALA A 15 10.77 -5.61 4.76
C ALA A 15 11.89 -4.75 5.33
N GLN A 16 11.96 -3.49 4.90
CA GLN A 16 12.84 -2.48 5.50
C GLN A 16 12.12 -1.65 6.58
N SER A 17 10.81 -1.61 6.52
CA SER A 17 9.95 -0.97 7.51
C SER A 17 8.66 -1.78 7.66
N LYS A 18 7.71 -1.30 8.47
CA LYS A 18 6.41 -1.96 8.65
C LYS A 18 5.62 -2.11 7.35
N PHE A 19 5.76 -1.16 6.44
CA PHE A 19 4.97 -1.09 5.22
C PHE A 19 5.81 -0.84 3.96
N SER A 20 7.09 -1.24 3.97
CA SER A 20 7.89 -1.11 2.75
C SER A 20 8.95 -2.20 2.62
N SER A 21 9.27 -2.50 1.38
CA SER A 21 10.44 -3.29 0.99
C SER A 21 11.41 -2.42 0.22
N ALA A 22 12.70 -2.63 0.46
CA ALA A 22 13.73 -1.84 -0.18
C ALA A 22 13.76 -2.04 -1.69
N GLY A 23 13.92 -0.95 -2.42
CA GLY A 23 14.30 -0.97 -3.82
C GLY A 23 15.82 -1.07 -4.01
N VAL A 24 16.26 -0.78 -5.22
CA VAL A 24 17.69 -0.69 -5.57
C VAL A 24 17.91 0.59 -6.39
N PRO A 25 18.07 1.74 -5.71
CA PRO A 25 18.16 3.05 -6.38
C PRO A 25 19.23 3.11 -7.47
N ARG A 26 20.37 2.45 -7.25
CA ARG A 26 21.46 2.33 -8.24
C ARG A 26 21.00 1.76 -9.57
N LEU A 27 19.97 0.92 -9.57
CA LEU A 27 19.40 0.30 -10.77
C LEU A 27 18.05 0.92 -11.18
N GLY A 28 17.63 1.99 -10.52
CA GLY A 28 16.34 2.64 -10.78
C GLY A 28 15.14 1.81 -10.32
N ILE A 29 15.34 0.87 -9.40
CA ILE A 29 14.26 0.06 -8.81
C ILE A 29 13.77 0.81 -7.56
N PRO A 30 12.52 1.31 -7.55
CA PRO A 30 11.98 2.03 -6.40
C PRO A 30 11.68 1.08 -5.23
N ASP A 31 11.51 1.66 -4.05
CA ASP A 31 10.93 0.96 -2.91
C ASP A 31 9.50 0.56 -3.22
N VAL A 32 9.09 -0.58 -2.68
CA VAL A 32 7.69 -1.02 -2.74
C VAL A 32 7.02 -0.64 -1.43
N TRP A 33 6.02 0.23 -1.51
CA TRP A 33 5.22 0.64 -0.37
C TRP A 33 3.93 -0.17 -0.33
N THR A 34 3.68 -0.78 0.80
CA THR A 34 2.45 -1.51 1.08
C THR A 34 1.54 -0.71 1.97
N ASP A 35 0.31 -1.15 2.08
CA ASP A 35 -0.66 -0.62 3.02
C ASP A 35 -1.59 -1.72 3.48
N ASP A 36 -2.42 -1.42 4.47
CA ASP A 36 -3.55 -2.25 4.88
C ASP A 36 -4.81 -1.37 4.98
N GLY A 37 -5.93 -2.00 5.14
CA GLY A 37 -7.21 -1.32 5.29
C GLY A 37 -8.31 -1.94 4.45
N PRO A 38 -9.12 -2.86 5.00
CA PRO A 38 -10.16 -3.56 4.25
C PRO A 38 -11.31 -2.63 3.83
N HIS A 39 -11.40 -1.46 4.41
CA HIS A 39 -12.48 -0.48 4.17
C HIS A 39 -11.94 0.87 3.73
N GLY A 40 -10.75 0.90 3.14
CA GLY A 40 -10.08 2.11 2.66
C GLY A 40 -8.58 2.07 2.97
N ILE A 41 -7.83 2.97 2.35
CA ILE A 41 -6.39 3.07 2.57
C ILE A 41 -6.18 3.75 3.93
N ARG A 42 -5.41 3.11 4.81
CA ARG A 42 -5.13 3.72 6.12
C ARG A 42 -4.20 4.93 5.99
N PRO A 43 -4.24 5.86 6.95
CA PRO A 43 -3.27 6.96 7.02
C PRO A 43 -1.84 6.45 7.14
N ASP A 44 -0.88 7.18 6.57
CA ASP A 44 0.52 6.86 6.70
C ASP A 44 0.96 6.82 8.17
N VAL A 45 1.83 5.88 8.48
CA VAL A 45 2.46 5.74 9.80
C VAL A 45 3.93 6.09 9.72
N LEU A 46 4.52 6.45 10.86
CA LEU A 46 5.96 6.65 10.96
C LEU A 46 6.71 5.34 10.67
N TRP A 47 7.93 5.45 10.19
CA TRP A 47 8.75 4.34 9.70
C TRP A 47 8.76 3.10 10.61
N ASP A 48 8.99 3.27 11.88
CA ASP A 48 9.06 2.18 12.87
C ASP A 48 8.02 2.29 14.01
N GLU A 49 7.15 3.28 13.96
CA GLU A 49 6.15 3.54 14.98
C GLU A 49 4.75 3.32 14.41
N TRP A 50 3.79 3.10 15.32
CA TRP A 50 2.38 2.97 14.95
C TRP A 50 1.63 4.30 14.99
N GLU A 51 2.36 5.38 15.22
CA GLU A 51 1.79 6.73 15.14
C GLU A 51 1.62 7.14 13.69
N GLN A 52 0.61 7.95 13.43
CA GLN A 52 0.43 8.56 12.12
C GLN A 52 1.59 9.52 11.84
N ALA A 53 1.95 9.65 10.58
CA ALA A 53 3.10 10.46 10.13
C ALA A 53 2.91 11.98 10.31
N GLY A 54 1.99 12.42 11.16
CA GLY A 54 1.79 13.83 11.48
C GLY A 54 1.13 14.64 10.36
N CYS A 55 0.59 14.00 9.35
CA CYS A 55 -0.22 14.64 8.31
C CYS A 55 -1.59 14.97 8.92
N THR A 56 -1.70 16.11 9.55
CA THR A 56 -2.92 16.57 10.23
C THR A 56 -4.15 16.68 9.32
N ASN A 57 -3.95 16.65 8.01
CA ASN A 57 -4.99 16.73 6.99
C ASN A 57 -5.10 15.45 6.15
N ASP A 58 -4.46 14.37 6.56
CA ASP A 58 -4.56 13.10 5.86
C ASP A 58 -5.86 12.39 6.24
N SER A 59 -6.92 12.76 5.56
CA SER A 59 -8.21 12.08 5.69
C SER A 59 -8.29 10.96 4.65
N CYS A 60 -8.53 9.75 5.10
CA CYS A 60 -8.76 8.61 4.23
C CYS A 60 -10.26 8.41 4.00
N VAL A 61 -10.62 7.94 2.82
CA VAL A 61 -12.01 7.59 2.52
C VAL A 61 -12.36 6.31 3.25
N ALA A 62 -13.46 6.34 4.00
CA ALA A 62 -14.05 5.13 4.58
C ALA A 62 -15.02 4.52 3.56
N PHE A 63 -14.58 3.43 2.93
CA PHE A 63 -15.42 2.66 2.02
C PHE A 63 -16.41 1.77 2.79
N PRO A 64 -17.52 1.35 2.16
CA PRO A 64 -18.44 0.39 2.75
C PRO A 64 -17.76 -0.91 3.16
N ALA A 65 -18.25 -1.55 4.22
CA ALA A 65 -17.73 -2.85 4.62
C ALA A 65 -17.86 -3.90 3.49
N LEU A 66 -16.87 -4.76 3.34
CA LEU A 66 -16.86 -5.79 2.28
C LEU A 66 -18.05 -6.76 2.39
N THR A 67 -18.57 -6.98 3.60
CA THR A 67 -19.81 -7.77 3.80
C THR A 67 -21.03 -7.07 3.20
N CYS A 68 -21.08 -5.74 3.28
CA CYS A 68 -22.14 -4.97 2.65
C CYS A 68 -22.00 -5.03 1.12
N LEU A 69 -20.78 -4.89 0.60
CA LEU A 69 -20.51 -5.05 -0.83
C LEU A 69 -20.90 -6.44 -1.32
N ALA A 70 -20.51 -7.49 -0.61
CA ALA A 70 -20.84 -8.88 -0.95
C ALA A 70 -22.37 -9.12 -0.96
N ALA A 71 -23.11 -8.51 -0.04
CA ALA A 71 -24.57 -8.61 0.03
C ALA A 71 -25.28 -7.99 -1.18
N THR A 72 -24.63 -7.17 -1.97
CA THR A 72 -25.22 -6.62 -3.21
C THR A 72 -25.32 -7.64 -4.32
N TRP A 73 -24.52 -8.71 -4.31
CA TRP A 73 -24.39 -9.68 -5.39
C TRP A 73 -24.12 -9.03 -6.76
N ASN A 74 -23.54 -7.82 -6.76
CA ASN A 74 -23.31 -7.04 -7.95
C ASN A 74 -21.80 -6.97 -8.30
N PRO A 75 -21.34 -7.68 -9.34
CA PRO A 75 -19.93 -7.67 -9.75
C PRO A 75 -19.44 -6.30 -10.22
N GLU A 76 -20.32 -5.48 -10.80
CA GLU A 76 -19.97 -4.13 -11.27
C GLU A 76 -19.65 -3.20 -10.08
N MET A 77 -20.41 -3.32 -9.00
CA MET A 77 -20.13 -2.60 -7.75
C MET A 77 -18.80 -3.05 -7.13
N SER A 78 -18.49 -4.33 -7.20
CA SER A 78 -17.21 -4.86 -6.72
C SER A 78 -16.03 -4.31 -7.55
N LEU A 79 -16.20 -4.23 -8.86
CA LEU A 79 -15.20 -3.63 -9.75
C LEU A 79 -15.00 -2.15 -9.43
N LEU A 80 -16.08 -1.39 -9.31
CA LEU A 80 -16.02 0.03 -8.96
C LEU A 80 -15.35 0.27 -7.62
N TYR A 81 -15.68 -0.54 -6.62
CA TYR A 81 -15.05 -0.51 -5.30
C TYR A 81 -13.53 -0.72 -5.40
N GLY A 82 -13.11 -1.78 -6.10
CA GLY A 82 -11.69 -2.08 -6.30
C GLY A 82 -10.95 -0.98 -7.06
N GLN A 83 -11.57 -0.41 -8.09
CA GLN A 83 -10.99 0.72 -8.82
C GLN A 83 -10.81 1.94 -7.92
N SER A 84 -11.80 2.30 -7.13
CA SER A 84 -11.76 3.47 -6.27
C SER A 84 -10.68 3.34 -5.18
N ILE A 85 -10.57 2.17 -4.54
CA ILE A 85 -9.49 1.90 -3.59
C ILE A 85 -8.12 1.92 -4.28
N GLY A 86 -8.02 1.31 -5.46
CA GLY A 86 -6.77 1.29 -6.23
C GLY A 86 -6.31 2.69 -6.65
N GLU A 87 -7.22 3.57 -7.01
CA GLU A 87 -6.92 4.97 -7.32
C GLU A 87 -6.42 5.73 -6.08
N GLU A 88 -7.07 5.54 -4.93
CA GLU A 88 -6.61 6.16 -3.68
C GLU A 88 -5.24 5.62 -3.25
N ALA A 89 -5.02 4.31 -3.33
CA ALA A 89 -3.72 3.69 -3.05
C ALA A 89 -2.62 4.29 -3.94
N ARG A 90 -2.90 4.41 -5.24
CA ARG A 90 -1.96 4.99 -6.20
C ARG A 90 -1.67 6.47 -5.91
N TYR A 91 -2.69 7.25 -5.58
CA TYR A 91 -2.52 8.64 -5.17
C TYR A 91 -1.62 8.78 -3.95
N ARG A 92 -1.68 7.83 -3.02
CA ARG A 92 -0.86 7.75 -1.81
C ARG A 92 0.48 7.04 -2.02
N ASN A 93 0.85 6.77 -3.27
CA ASN A 93 2.09 6.09 -3.64
C ASN A 93 2.23 4.68 -3.00
N LYS A 94 1.12 3.98 -2.85
CA LYS A 94 1.11 2.59 -2.38
C LYS A 94 1.10 1.64 -3.58
N SER A 95 1.95 0.62 -3.52
CA SER A 95 2.10 -0.36 -4.60
C SER A 95 1.29 -1.62 -4.36
N VAL A 96 1.00 -1.92 -3.11
CA VAL A 96 0.29 -3.13 -2.67
C VAL A 96 -0.62 -2.78 -1.49
N LEU A 97 -1.81 -3.36 -1.51
CA LEU A 97 -2.80 -3.28 -0.45
C LEU A 97 -3.07 -4.67 0.10
#